data_b78aa99f90771ab5969418635b2b9ad2
#
_entry.id   b78aa99f90771ab5969418635b2b9ad2
#
_cell.length_a   1.000
_cell.length_b   1.000
_cell.length_c   1.000
_cell.angle_alpha   90.00
_cell.angle_beta   90.00
_cell.angle_gamma   90.00
#
_symmetry.space_group_name_H-M   'P 1'
#
loop_
_entity.id
_entity.type
_entity.pdbx_description
1 polymer ?
#
loop_
_entity_poly.entity_id
_entity_poly.type
_entity_poly.pdbx_seq_one_letter_code
_entity_poly.pdbx_strand_id
1 'polypeptide(L)'
;MDNVKKGILHGVSVGPGDPELMTLKAVRCIEQCPVLAAPQTAAGRMLALDIAKGAVDVSGKIILPLHFAMSRDPEVLKASHAAAADAVRAHLDAGRDVALLNLGDVSIYATYGYLEEILTARGYAAVRIAGVPSFCAAAARLGQSLTGGMEQPLTIAPGRHVEQVLAAPGAKVLMKTGRRLPKTLDALRERGLLANSAMVCNCGLPD
;
A
#
# COMPACT_ATOMS: atom_id res chain seq x y z
N MET A 1 6.03 -38.42 7.46
CA MET A 1 5.76 -37.21 6.64
C MET A 1 6.45 -36.07 7.37
N ASP A 2 7.57 -35.61 6.86
CA ASP A 2 8.30 -34.50 7.45
C ASP A 2 7.39 -33.28 7.44
N ASN A 3 7.12 -32.76 8.63
CA ASN A 3 6.30 -31.56 8.82
C ASN A 3 7.15 -30.35 8.38
N VAL A 4 7.18 -30.09 7.06
CA VAL A 4 7.89 -28.94 6.54
C VAL A 4 7.31 -27.70 7.23
N LYS A 5 8.14 -26.97 7.94
CA LYS A 5 7.74 -25.73 8.60
C LYS A 5 7.22 -24.76 7.53
N LYS A 6 5.97 -24.35 7.63
CA LYS A 6 5.37 -23.37 6.72
C LYS A 6 6.13 -22.06 6.77
N GLY A 7 6.26 -21.39 5.63
CA GLY A 7 6.78 -20.04 5.54
C GLY A 7 5.84 -19.00 6.15
N ILE A 8 6.32 -17.77 6.31
CA ILE A 8 5.61 -16.63 6.88
C ILE A 8 5.30 -15.61 5.78
N LEU A 9 4.09 -15.07 5.79
CA LEU A 9 3.71 -13.92 4.95
C LEU A 9 4.13 -12.62 5.64
N HIS A 10 5.02 -11.87 5.01
CA HIS A 10 5.41 -10.53 5.44
C HIS A 10 4.76 -9.47 4.56
N GLY A 11 3.85 -8.66 5.10
CA GLY A 11 3.37 -7.45 4.44
C GLY A 11 4.40 -6.34 4.61
N VAL A 12 5.08 -5.99 3.53
CA VAL A 12 6.22 -5.07 3.59
C VAL A 12 5.86 -3.74 2.93
N SER A 13 5.93 -2.67 3.71
CA SER A 13 5.76 -1.30 3.23
C SER A 13 7.02 -0.82 2.54
N VAL A 14 6.94 -0.43 1.27
CA VAL A 14 8.09 0.10 0.52
C VAL A 14 8.13 1.64 0.47
N GLY A 15 7.29 2.30 1.27
CA GLY A 15 7.20 3.76 1.23
C GLY A 15 6.43 4.28 0.02
N PRO A 16 6.34 5.62 -0.15
CA PRO A 16 5.45 6.26 -1.12
C PRO A 16 6.02 6.39 -2.53
N GLY A 17 7.30 6.09 -2.74
CA GLY A 17 7.93 6.24 -4.06
C GLY A 17 9.46 6.32 -4.00
N ASP A 18 9.98 7.15 -3.10
CA ASP A 18 11.40 7.29 -2.86
C ASP A 18 11.94 6.08 -2.08
N PRO A 19 12.93 5.33 -2.61
CA PRO A 19 13.55 4.21 -1.91
C PRO A 19 14.19 4.58 -0.56
N GLU A 20 14.66 5.83 -0.39
CA GLU A 20 15.22 6.30 0.88
C GLU A 20 14.18 6.44 2.00
N LEU A 21 12.88 6.42 1.66
CA LEU A 21 11.78 6.40 2.62
C LEU A 21 11.36 4.98 3.04
N MET A 22 12.10 3.95 2.62
CA MET A 22 11.93 2.60 3.16
C MET A 22 12.52 2.51 4.57
N THR A 23 11.82 1.80 5.46
CA THR A 23 12.36 1.55 6.80
C THR A 23 13.47 0.50 6.74
N LEU A 24 14.47 0.60 7.61
CA LEU A 24 15.52 -0.43 7.73
C LEU A 24 14.94 -1.83 7.99
N LYS A 25 13.80 -1.92 8.66
CA LYS A 25 13.11 -3.20 8.90
C LYS A 25 12.53 -3.76 7.59
N ALA A 26 11.99 -2.91 6.73
CA ALA A 26 11.49 -3.32 5.41
C ALA A 26 12.65 -3.82 4.52
N VAL A 27 13.75 -3.09 4.48
CA VAL A 27 14.96 -3.49 3.74
C VAL A 27 15.44 -4.87 4.20
N ARG A 28 15.68 -5.07 5.49
CA ARG A 28 16.14 -6.36 6.04
C ARG A 28 15.17 -7.51 5.76
N CYS A 29 13.86 -7.25 5.83
CA CYS A 29 12.87 -8.26 5.52
C CYS A 29 12.92 -8.69 4.05
N ILE A 30 13.06 -7.73 3.14
CA ILE A 30 13.19 -8.01 1.70
C ILE A 30 14.49 -8.79 1.43
N GLU A 31 15.60 -8.43 2.07
CA GLU A 31 16.87 -9.17 1.96
C GLU A 31 16.74 -10.61 2.41
N GLN A 32 16.00 -10.89 3.48
CA GLN A 32 15.87 -12.22 4.07
C GLN A 32 14.87 -13.11 3.34
N CYS A 33 13.80 -12.55 2.76
CA CYS A 33 12.76 -13.32 2.08
C CYS A 33 13.23 -13.81 0.71
N PRO A 34 13.12 -15.11 0.42
CA PRO A 34 13.48 -15.67 -0.90
C PRO A 34 12.46 -15.33 -1.99
N VAL A 35 11.22 -14.96 -1.61
CA VAL A 35 10.14 -14.64 -2.54
C VAL A 35 9.65 -13.21 -2.31
N LEU A 36 9.62 -12.42 -3.38
CA LEU A 36 9.06 -11.08 -3.38
C LEU A 36 7.78 -11.08 -4.23
N ALA A 37 6.64 -10.93 -3.58
CA ALA A 37 5.36 -10.77 -4.25
C ALA A 37 5.02 -9.28 -4.39
N ALA A 38 4.50 -8.86 -5.54
CA ALA A 38 4.09 -7.48 -5.74
C ALA A 38 2.87 -7.38 -6.66
N PRO A 39 1.96 -6.42 -6.42
CA PRO A 39 0.89 -6.13 -7.36
C PRO A 39 1.45 -5.74 -8.73
N GLN A 40 0.93 -6.38 -9.78
CA GLN A 40 1.28 -6.09 -11.17
C GLN A 40 0.11 -5.43 -11.88
N THR A 41 0.37 -4.34 -12.59
CA THR A 41 -0.62 -3.70 -13.46
C THR A 41 -0.84 -4.51 -14.75
N ALA A 42 -1.93 -4.24 -15.48
CA ALA A 42 -2.17 -4.86 -16.78
C ALA A 42 -1.04 -4.58 -17.81
N ALA A 43 -0.30 -3.48 -17.65
CA ALA A 43 0.87 -3.15 -18.47
C ALA A 43 2.17 -3.84 -18.00
N GLY A 44 2.08 -4.76 -17.03
CA GLY A 44 3.23 -5.53 -16.53
C GLY A 44 4.08 -4.81 -15.47
N ARG A 45 3.77 -3.56 -15.09
CA ARG A 45 4.55 -2.80 -14.12
C ARG A 45 4.26 -3.24 -12.69
N MET A 46 5.31 -3.38 -11.87
CA MET A 46 5.26 -3.69 -10.43
C MET A 46 5.90 -2.57 -9.63
N LEU A 47 5.17 -1.46 -9.44
CA LEU A 47 5.70 -0.23 -8.83
C LEU A 47 6.36 -0.46 -7.46
N ALA A 48 5.74 -1.27 -6.58
CA ALA A 48 6.32 -1.57 -5.28
C ALA A 48 7.66 -2.33 -5.37
N LEU A 49 7.81 -3.20 -6.38
CA LEU A 49 9.07 -3.88 -6.65
C LEU A 49 10.12 -2.90 -7.24
N ASP A 50 9.69 -1.99 -8.11
CA ASP A 50 10.61 -0.98 -8.68
C ASP A 50 11.20 -0.09 -7.59
N ILE A 51 10.39 0.32 -6.60
CA ILE A 51 10.86 1.08 -5.43
C ILE A 51 11.85 0.24 -4.60
N ALA A 52 11.50 -1.03 -4.30
CA ALA A 52 12.36 -1.90 -3.51
C ALA A 52 13.73 -2.11 -4.15
N LYS A 53 13.81 -2.23 -5.49
CA LYS A 53 15.08 -2.32 -6.24
C LYS A 53 16.00 -1.12 -6.07
N GLY A 54 15.46 0.04 -5.73
CA GLY A 54 16.25 1.23 -5.45
C GLY A 54 17.01 1.17 -4.11
N ALA A 55 16.60 0.28 -3.20
CA ALA A 55 17.18 0.16 -1.87
C ALA A 55 17.81 -1.23 -1.58
N VAL A 56 17.42 -2.27 -2.33
CA VAL A 56 17.81 -3.67 -2.07
C VAL A 56 18.16 -4.37 -3.37
N ASP A 57 19.25 -5.15 -3.36
CA ASP A 57 19.51 -6.09 -4.44
C ASP A 57 18.51 -7.25 -4.39
N VAL A 58 17.73 -7.38 -5.46
CA VAL A 58 16.72 -8.44 -5.62
C VAL A 58 17.18 -9.56 -6.54
N SER A 59 18.46 -9.57 -6.95
CA SER A 59 19.02 -10.64 -7.76
C SER A 59 18.93 -11.98 -7.03
N GLY A 60 18.61 -13.04 -7.75
CA GLY A 60 18.46 -14.38 -7.18
C GLY A 60 17.16 -14.61 -6.38
N LYS A 61 16.28 -13.61 -6.25
CA LYS A 61 14.96 -13.77 -5.60
C LYS A 61 13.89 -14.22 -6.58
N ILE A 62 12.93 -14.99 -6.07
CA ILE A 62 11.74 -15.37 -6.84
C ILE A 62 10.79 -14.16 -6.86
N ILE A 63 10.53 -13.62 -8.04
CA ILE A 63 9.55 -12.54 -8.21
C ILE A 63 8.19 -13.14 -8.54
N LEU A 64 7.20 -12.88 -7.68
CA LEU A 64 5.83 -13.36 -7.81
C LEU A 64 4.90 -12.18 -8.16
N PRO A 65 4.52 -12.02 -9.43
CA PRO A 65 3.54 -11.01 -9.81
C PRO A 65 2.15 -11.41 -9.32
N LEU A 66 1.44 -10.47 -8.70
CA LEU A 66 0.06 -10.66 -8.24
C LEU A 66 -0.88 -9.74 -9.01
N HIS A 67 -1.92 -10.34 -9.57
CA HIS A 67 -2.95 -9.62 -10.31
C HIS A 67 -4.19 -9.40 -9.45
N PHE A 68 -4.64 -8.15 -9.36
CA PHE A 68 -5.84 -7.78 -8.63
C PHE A 68 -6.86 -7.17 -9.57
N ALA A 69 -8.07 -7.71 -9.58
CA ALA A 69 -9.14 -7.20 -10.41
C ALA A 69 -9.54 -5.77 -10.00
N MET A 70 -9.65 -4.89 -11.00
CA MET A 70 -10.18 -3.52 -10.83
C MET A 70 -11.68 -3.49 -11.09
N SER A 71 -12.45 -4.21 -10.28
CA SER A 71 -13.90 -4.38 -10.41
C SER A 71 -14.67 -3.67 -9.29
N ARG A 72 -15.98 -3.48 -9.50
CA ARG A 72 -16.93 -3.12 -8.43
C ARG A 72 -17.78 -4.33 -7.99
N ASP A 73 -17.67 -5.43 -8.72
CA ASP A 73 -18.35 -6.68 -8.41
C ASP A 73 -17.62 -7.39 -7.25
N PRO A 74 -18.28 -7.60 -6.11
CA PRO A 74 -17.69 -8.25 -4.94
C PRO A 74 -17.20 -9.68 -5.23
N GLU A 75 -17.90 -10.45 -6.08
CA GLU A 75 -17.52 -11.82 -6.38
C GLU A 75 -16.24 -11.87 -7.24
N VAL A 76 -16.12 -10.95 -8.20
CA VAL A 76 -14.90 -10.80 -9.01
C VAL A 76 -13.70 -10.41 -8.13
N LEU A 77 -13.89 -9.48 -7.19
CA LEU A 77 -12.85 -9.09 -6.25
C LEU A 77 -12.44 -10.25 -5.35
N LYS A 78 -13.41 -10.97 -4.79
CA LYS A 78 -13.18 -12.12 -3.91
C LYS A 78 -12.42 -13.23 -4.63
N ALA A 79 -12.82 -13.57 -5.84
CA ALA A 79 -12.12 -14.56 -6.67
C ALA A 79 -10.68 -14.14 -6.99
N SER A 80 -10.46 -12.86 -7.31
CA SER A 80 -9.13 -12.31 -7.58
C SER A 80 -8.23 -12.36 -6.34
N HIS A 81 -8.76 -11.99 -5.16
CA HIS A 81 -8.01 -12.07 -3.90
C HIS A 81 -7.68 -13.53 -3.52
N ALA A 82 -8.61 -14.46 -3.73
CA ALA A 82 -8.40 -15.88 -3.48
C ALA A 82 -7.29 -16.46 -4.38
N ALA A 83 -7.30 -16.13 -5.68
CA ALA A 83 -6.27 -16.57 -6.62
C ALA A 83 -4.88 -16.01 -6.24
N ALA A 84 -4.79 -14.75 -5.84
CA ALA A 84 -3.54 -14.15 -5.37
C ALA A 84 -3.04 -14.81 -4.08
N ALA A 85 -3.96 -15.11 -3.12
CA ALA A 85 -3.63 -15.83 -1.91
C ALA A 85 -3.15 -17.26 -2.19
N ASP A 86 -3.75 -17.97 -3.15
CA ASP A 86 -3.31 -19.31 -3.56
C ASP A 86 -1.92 -19.30 -4.19
N ALA A 87 -1.59 -18.31 -4.99
CA ALA A 87 -0.25 -18.14 -5.55
C ALA A 87 0.81 -17.94 -4.44
N VAL A 88 0.52 -17.10 -3.44
CA VAL A 88 1.39 -16.92 -2.27
C VAL A 88 1.49 -18.21 -1.46
N ARG A 89 0.37 -18.88 -1.20
CA ARG A 89 0.29 -20.12 -0.43
C ARG A 89 1.23 -21.20 -0.94
N ALA A 90 1.35 -21.36 -2.26
CA ALA A 90 2.24 -22.36 -2.86
C ALA A 90 3.71 -22.20 -2.41
N HIS A 91 4.15 -20.96 -2.16
CA HIS A 91 5.47 -20.70 -1.62
C HIS A 91 5.55 -20.96 -0.10
N LEU A 92 4.52 -20.55 0.65
CA LEU A 92 4.44 -20.78 2.10
C LEU A 92 4.43 -22.28 2.42
N ASP A 93 3.70 -23.09 1.65
CA ASP A 93 3.66 -24.55 1.80
C ASP A 93 5.02 -25.22 1.53
N ALA A 94 5.84 -24.60 0.66
CA ALA A 94 7.20 -25.02 0.39
C ALA A 94 8.22 -24.50 1.45
N GLY A 95 7.75 -23.97 2.58
CA GLY A 95 8.59 -23.45 3.67
C GLY A 95 9.28 -22.13 3.36
N ARG A 96 8.90 -21.43 2.30
CA ARG A 96 9.53 -20.17 1.88
C ARG A 96 8.75 -18.99 2.41
N ASP A 97 9.44 -18.07 3.07
CA ASP A 97 8.88 -16.77 3.46
C ASP A 97 8.63 -15.90 2.22
N VAL A 98 7.51 -15.18 2.24
CA VAL A 98 7.09 -14.29 1.16
C VAL A 98 6.99 -12.86 1.68
N ALA A 99 7.74 -11.94 1.08
CA ALA A 99 7.57 -10.51 1.28
C ALA A 99 6.58 -9.98 0.24
N LEU A 100 5.35 -9.65 0.66
CA LEU A 100 4.36 -8.97 -0.19
C LEU A 100 4.57 -7.46 -0.09
N LEU A 101 5.09 -6.87 -1.16
CA LEU A 101 5.46 -5.46 -1.24
C LEU A 101 4.23 -4.58 -1.44
N ASN A 102 4.12 -3.52 -0.64
CA ASN A 102 2.99 -2.58 -0.68
C ASN A 102 3.48 -1.13 -0.75
N LEU A 103 2.92 -0.36 -1.67
CA LEU A 103 3.16 1.07 -1.79
C LEU A 103 2.64 1.82 -0.56
N GLY A 104 3.43 2.73 0.00
CA GLY A 104 3.11 3.47 1.21
C GLY A 104 3.26 2.61 2.47
N ASP A 105 2.23 2.61 3.31
CA ASP A 105 2.15 1.78 4.51
C ASP A 105 1.13 0.64 4.35
N VAL A 106 1.50 -0.54 4.79
CA VAL A 106 0.72 -1.78 4.65
C VAL A 106 -0.61 -1.76 5.42
N SER A 107 -0.76 -0.89 6.42
CA SER A 107 -1.98 -0.75 7.22
C SER A 107 -2.97 0.28 6.65
N ILE A 108 -2.56 1.09 5.66
CA ILE A 108 -3.36 2.20 5.12
C ILE A 108 -3.86 1.88 3.70
N TYR A 109 -5.09 1.41 3.59
CA TYR A 109 -5.77 1.08 2.31
C TYR A 109 -4.94 0.21 1.36
N ALA A 110 -4.18 -0.73 1.93
CA ALA A 110 -3.33 -1.66 1.20
C ALA A 110 -4.07 -2.96 0.85
N THR A 111 -3.72 -3.55 -0.28
CA THR A 111 -4.29 -4.83 -0.73
C THR A 111 -3.85 -6.01 0.14
N TYR A 112 -2.74 -5.87 0.88
CA TYR A 112 -2.21 -6.87 1.79
C TYR A 112 -3.27 -7.40 2.76
N GLY A 113 -4.10 -6.53 3.33
CA GLY A 113 -5.11 -6.92 4.33
C GLY A 113 -6.04 -8.03 3.87
N TYR A 114 -6.42 -8.06 2.57
CA TYR A 114 -7.26 -9.12 2.02
C TYR A 114 -6.53 -10.48 1.97
N LEU A 115 -5.25 -10.48 1.61
CA LEU A 115 -4.46 -11.72 1.56
C LEU A 115 -4.11 -12.21 2.96
N GLU A 116 -3.79 -11.29 3.87
CA GLU A 116 -3.56 -11.60 5.29
C GLU A 116 -4.78 -12.32 5.89
N GLU A 117 -5.98 -11.76 5.72
CA GLU A 117 -7.22 -12.35 6.22
C GLU A 117 -7.44 -13.78 5.68
N ILE A 118 -7.29 -13.97 4.37
CA ILE A 118 -7.47 -15.27 3.72
C ILE A 118 -6.43 -16.28 4.21
N LEU A 119 -5.15 -15.89 4.30
CA LEU A 119 -4.07 -16.81 4.64
C LEU A 119 -4.03 -17.12 6.13
N THR A 120 -4.32 -16.16 7.01
CA THR A 120 -4.41 -16.42 8.45
C THR A 120 -5.58 -17.30 8.79
N ALA A 121 -6.74 -17.16 8.14
CA ALA A 121 -7.87 -18.08 8.26
C ALA A 121 -7.52 -19.52 7.82
N ARG A 122 -6.50 -19.69 6.98
CA ARG A 122 -5.96 -21.00 6.55
C ARG A 122 -4.78 -21.50 7.41
N GLY A 123 -4.48 -20.82 8.52
CA GLY A 123 -3.45 -21.23 9.49
C GLY A 123 -2.01 -20.87 9.07
N TYR A 124 -1.80 -19.85 8.23
CA TYR A 124 -0.47 -19.30 7.95
C TYR A 124 -0.17 -18.13 8.88
N ALA A 125 1.09 -18.01 9.29
CA ALA A 125 1.55 -16.83 10.03
C ALA A 125 1.71 -15.64 9.10
N ALA A 126 1.31 -14.45 9.58
CA ALA A 126 1.45 -13.21 8.86
C ALA A 126 1.99 -12.09 9.77
N VAL A 127 2.82 -11.19 9.21
CA VAL A 127 3.46 -10.09 9.93
C VAL A 127 3.38 -8.82 9.08
N ARG A 128 3.06 -7.68 9.71
CA ARG A 128 3.08 -6.36 9.06
C ARG A 128 4.37 -5.61 9.39
N ILE A 129 4.99 -5.02 8.38
CA ILE A 129 6.15 -4.15 8.50
C ILE A 129 5.75 -2.74 8.07
N ALA A 130 5.70 -1.84 9.03
CA ALA A 130 5.28 -0.47 8.84
C ALA A 130 6.22 0.31 7.90
N GLY A 131 5.68 1.34 7.26
CA GLY A 131 6.39 2.22 6.36
C GLY A 131 5.92 3.66 6.44
N VAL A 132 6.36 4.49 5.51
CA VAL A 132 5.96 5.89 5.39
C VAL A 132 4.72 5.99 4.49
N PRO A 133 3.56 6.46 5.01
CA PRO A 133 2.38 6.69 4.19
C PRO A 133 2.59 7.85 3.20
N SER A 134 1.94 7.80 2.04
CA SER A 134 2.10 8.81 1.00
C SER A 134 1.73 10.23 1.45
N PHE A 135 0.76 10.39 2.34
CA PHE A 135 0.38 11.71 2.85
C PHE A 135 1.44 12.33 3.78
N CYS A 136 2.22 11.52 4.51
CA CYS A 136 3.35 12.03 5.29
C CYS A 136 4.49 12.53 4.38
N ALA A 137 4.81 11.79 3.33
CA ALA A 137 5.80 12.23 2.35
C ALA A 137 5.33 13.47 1.59
N ALA A 138 4.05 13.54 1.21
CA ALA A 138 3.46 14.71 0.59
C ALA A 138 3.55 15.95 1.48
N ALA A 139 3.24 15.83 2.77
CA ALA A 139 3.35 16.93 3.74
C ALA A 139 4.80 17.42 3.88
N ALA A 140 5.75 16.50 3.98
CA ALA A 140 7.18 16.82 4.03
C ALA A 140 7.63 17.56 2.74
N ARG A 141 7.20 17.10 1.56
CA ARG A 141 7.50 17.74 0.27
C ARG A 141 6.95 19.15 0.16
N LEU A 142 5.78 19.39 0.75
CA LEU A 142 5.14 20.71 0.80
C LEU A 142 5.69 21.60 1.91
N GLY A 143 6.52 21.09 2.81
CA GLY A 143 6.98 21.83 4.00
C GLY A 143 5.84 22.19 4.95
N GLN A 144 4.78 21.37 5.01
CA GLN A 144 3.57 21.64 5.78
C GLN A 144 3.32 20.59 6.86
N SER A 145 2.82 21.04 8.01
CA SER A 145 2.27 20.13 9.02
C SER A 145 0.85 19.71 8.63
N LEU A 146 0.54 18.43 8.83
CA LEU A 146 -0.82 17.92 8.61
C LEU A 146 -1.80 18.33 9.70
N THR A 147 -1.33 18.65 10.89
CA THR A 147 -2.22 18.89 12.05
C THR A 147 -2.18 20.33 12.57
N GLY A 148 -1.20 21.14 12.18
CA GLY A 148 -1.07 22.54 12.65
C GLY A 148 -0.96 22.70 14.19
N GLY A 149 -0.96 21.59 14.95
CA GLY A 149 -0.90 21.54 16.39
C GLY A 149 -1.56 20.29 16.98
N MET A 150 -1.58 20.20 18.31
CA MET A 150 -2.09 19.01 19.03
C MET A 150 -3.62 18.95 19.12
N GLU A 151 -4.30 20.07 18.91
CA GLU A 151 -5.75 20.17 19.15
C GLU A 151 -6.61 19.91 17.92
N GLN A 152 -6.00 19.84 16.74
CA GLN A 152 -6.74 19.63 15.51
C GLN A 152 -6.75 18.14 15.12
N PRO A 153 -7.94 17.54 14.95
CA PRO A 153 -8.04 16.18 14.44
C PRO A 153 -7.59 16.10 12.99
N LEU A 154 -7.05 14.94 12.60
CA LEU A 154 -6.70 14.61 11.22
C LEU A 154 -7.61 13.51 10.71
N THR A 155 -8.39 13.80 9.66
CA THR A 155 -9.25 12.83 8.99
C THR A 155 -8.60 12.34 7.70
N ILE A 156 -8.40 11.03 7.58
CA ILE A 156 -7.80 10.38 6.41
C ILE A 156 -8.82 9.43 5.78
N ALA A 157 -9.13 9.63 4.49
CA ALA A 157 -10.04 8.73 3.79
C ALA A 157 -9.79 8.70 2.27
N PRO A 158 -10.28 7.64 1.58
CA PRO A 158 -10.30 7.64 0.11
C PRO A 158 -11.20 8.74 -0.44
N GLY A 159 -10.86 9.31 -1.60
CA GLY A 159 -11.61 10.39 -2.24
C GLY A 159 -13.09 10.08 -2.56
N ARG A 160 -13.50 8.81 -2.50
CA ARG A 160 -14.93 8.44 -2.60
C ARG A 160 -15.77 8.96 -1.42
N HIS A 161 -15.15 9.29 -0.29
CA HIS A 161 -15.79 9.80 0.92
C HIS A 161 -15.62 11.32 1.08
N VAL A 162 -15.39 12.05 -0.01
CA VAL A 162 -15.09 13.50 0.01
C VAL A 162 -16.08 14.30 0.85
N GLU A 163 -17.38 14.06 0.70
CA GLU A 163 -18.43 14.80 1.42
C GLU A 163 -18.33 14.61 2.94
N GLN A 164 -18.14 13.37 3.38
CA GLN A 164 -17.98 13.03 4.80
C GLN A 164 -16.70 13.63 5.38
N VAL A 165 -15.58 13.55 4.63
CA VAL A 165 -14.29 14.09 5.04
C VAL A 165 -14.34 15.60 5.14
N LEU A 166 -14.96 16.29 4.18
CA LEU A 166 -15.07 17.75 4.20
C LEU A 166 -15.99 18.28 5.29
N ALA A 167 -16.95 17.49 5.75
CA ALA A 167 -17.82 17.82 6.90
C ALA A 167 -17.13 17.60 8.26
N ALA A 168 -16.04 16.79 8.33
CA ALA A 168 -15.34 16.54 9.57
C ALA A 168 -14.53 17.78 10.01
N PRO A 169 -14.31 18.00 11.33
CA PRO A 169 -13.44 19.08 11.81
C PRO A 169 -11.96 18.80 11.51
N GLY A 170 -11.14 19.83 11.60
CA GLY A 170 -9.67 19.75 11.54
C GLY A 170 -9.12 19.52 10.12
N ALA A 171 -7.90 19.00 10.07
CA ALA A 171 -7.19 18.74 8.83
C ALA A 171 -7.72 17.48 8.09
N LYS A 172 -7.54 17.46 6.79
CA LYS A 172 -8.12 16.44 5.93
C LYS A 172 -7.11 15.91 4.92
N VAL A 173 -7.08 14.59 4.77
CA VAL A 173 -6.30 13.90 3.72
C VAL A 173 -7.25 13.06 2.87
N LEU A 174 -7.34 13.39 1.59
CA LEU A 174 -8.09 12.61 0.60
C LEU A 174 -7.12 11.80 -0.25
N MET A 175 -7.13 10.50 -0.07
CA MET A 175 -6.28 9.57 -0.81
C MET A 175 -7.01 8.96 -2.00
N LYS A 176 -6.25 8.54 -3.03
CA LYS A 176 -6.78 7.78 -4.17
C LYS A 176 -7.97 8.49 -4.86
N THR A 177 -7.88 9.81 -5.02
CA THR A 177 -8.91 10.61 -5.69
C THR A 177 -9.06 10.24 -7.17
N GLY A 178 -7.95 10.04 -7.89
CA GLY A 178 -7.92 9.54 -9.27
C GLY A 178 -8.98 10.20 -10.16
N ARG A 179 -9.83 9.39 -10.78
CA ARG A 179 -10.92 9.85 -11.67
C ARG A 179 -11.98 10.73 -10.97
N ARG A 180 -11.97 10.81 -9.64
CA ARG A 180 -12.89 11.65 -8.84
C ARG A 180 -12.32 13.03 -8.54
N LEU A 181 -11.10 13.33 -9.01
CA LEU A 181 -10.47 14.62 -8.76
C LEU A 181 -11.35 15.81 -9.16
N PRO A 182 -12.01 15.86 -10.33
CA PRO A 182 -12.90 16.98 -10.67
C PRO A 182 -14.01 17.21 -9.62
N LYS A 183 -14.70 16.15 -9.23
CA LYS A 183 -15.73 16.21 -8.18
C LYS A 183 -15.16 16.67 -6.83
N THR A 184 -13.95 16.23 -6.49
CA THR A 184 -13.26 16.66 -5.26
C THR A 184 -12.96 18.16 -5.29
N LEU A 185 -12.47 18.68 -6.42
CA LEU A 185 -12.20 20.11 -6.60
C LEU A 185 -13.46 20.96 -6.51
N ASP A 186 -14.57 20.49 -7.10
CA ASP A 186 -15.86 21.20 -7.02
C ASP A 186 -16.34 21.25 -5.57
N ALA A 187 -16.31 20.16 -4.83
CA ALA A 187 -16.69 20.11 -3.42
C ALA A 187 -15.80 21.02 -2.53
N LEU A 188 -14.53 21.17 -2.86
CA LEU A 188 -13.62 22.11 -2.17
C LEU A 188 -13.95 23.57 -2.50
N ARG A 189 -14.30 23.90 -3.76
CA ARG A 189 -14.72 25.24 -4.19
C ARG A 189 -16.00 25.66 -3.49
N GLU A 190 -17.02 24.80 -3.51
CA GLU A 190 -18.33 25.07 -2.88
C GLU A 190 -18.20 25.37 -1.39
N ARG A 191 -17.20 24.83 -0.72
CA ARG A 191 -16.93 25.05 0.72
C ARG A 191 -15.87 26.13 1.00
N GLY A 192 -15.34 26.80 -0.02
CA GLY A 192 -14.30 27.81 0.15
C GLY A 192 -12.95 27.25 0.64
N LEU A 193 -12.72 25.95 0.49
CA LEU A 193 -11.53 25.26 1.01
C LEU A 193 -10.40 25.13 -0.01
N LEU A 194 -10.64 25.45 -1.29
CA LEU A 194 -9.68 25.21 -2.36
C LEU A 194 -8.36 25.97 -2.13
N ALA A 195 -8.43 27.23 -1.67
CA ALA A 195 -7.23 28.04 -1.41
C ALA A 195 -6.34 27.47 -0.27
N ASN A 196 -6.92 26.68 0.61
CA ASN A 196 -6.23 26.01 1.73
C ASN A 196 -5.95 24.53 1.43
N SER A 197 -5.97 24.14 0.17
CA SER A 197 -5.75 22.77 -0.26
C SER A 197 -4.49 22.66 -1.10
N ALA A 198 -3.77 21.55 -0.97
CA ALA A 198 -2.66 21.19 -1.82
C ALA A 198 -2.87 19.79 -2.39
N MET A 199 -2.33 19.54 -3.56
CA MET A 199 -2.34 18.24 -4.22
C MET A 199 -0.93 17.81 -4.56
N VAL A 200 -0.61 16.56 -4.26
CA VAL A 200 0.66 15.94 -4.64
C VAL A 200 0.37 14.66 -5.41
N CYS A 201 0.98 14.54 -6.58
CA CYS A 201 0.94 13.34 -7.40
C CYS A 201 2.36 12.78 -7.53
N ASN A 202 2.47 11.45 -7.66
CA ASN A 202 3.74 10.74 -7.89
C ASN A 202 4.88 11.13 -6.93
N CYS A 203 4.54 11.44 -5.67
CA CYS A 203 5.52 11.88 -4.68
C CYS A 203 6.63 10.84 -4.50
N GLY A 204 7.88 11.23 -4.79
CA GLY A 204 9.05 10.36 -4.69
C GLY A 204 9.24 9.38 -5.86
N LEU A 205 8.37 9.40 -6.86
CA LEU A 205 8.58 8.66 -8.10
C LEU A 205 9.34 9.53 -9.10
N PRO A 206 10.16 8.93 -9.97
CA PRO A 206 10.75 9.63 -11.09
C PRO A 206 9.66 10.16 -12.03
N ASP A 207 9.91 11.30 -12.65
CA ASP A 207 9.01 11.97 -13.63
C ASP A 207 8.82 11.14 -14.89
#